data_3fd2716e897e70e06ff4e1ef09252e60
#
_entry.id   3fd2716e897e70e06ff4e1ef09252e60
#
_cell.length_a   1.000
_cell.length_b   1.000
_cell.length_c   1.000
_cell.angle_alpha   90.00
_cell.angle_beta   90.00
_cell.angle_gamma   90.00
#
_symmetry.space_group_name_H-M   'P 1'
#
loop_
_entity.id
_entity.type
_entity.pdbx_description
1 polymer ?
#
loop_
_entity_poly.entity_id
_entity_poly.type
_entity_poly.pdbx_seq_one_letter_code
_entity_poly.pdbx_strand_id
1 'polypeptide(L)'
;MTIWIDPPAWPAHGRLWSHLVSDSSFEELHAFAATAGIPRRGFEGDHYDVPEERYAALVAAGARPVAGRELVRRLHASGLRIPKRRHERVLLSHPAPPWLPPGSRADVIASRQDSPPANTVVVRLLAHAVGSVLVVPRGDGGVDLPSRALGAETGHRAVEEALRQVQSATVGSPAAADLVGYVRNTVPEPDSDYPWPAPRACFAVFARAVEPDARHGDGQWLSLNEAADHLGERHWWPLVPEFFSHPGRHRATP
;
A
#
# COMPACT_ATOMS: atom_id res chain seq x y z
N MET A 1 4.78 -23.00 -14.60
CA MET A 1 5.34 -21.64 -14.42
C MET A 1 5.50 -21.01 -15.78
N THR A 2 4.80 -19.92 -16.03
CA THR A 2 4.81 -19.28 -17.35
C THR A 2 4.69 -17.78 -17.22
N ILE A 3 5.58 -17.08 -17.90
CA ILE A 3 5.48 -15.62 -18.07
C ILE A 3 4.62 -15.31 -19.29
N TRP A 4 3.63 -14.46 -19.11
CA TRP A 4 2.69 -14.03 -20.13
C TRP A 4 2.83 -12.55 -20.42
N ILE A 5 2.61 -12.16 -21.71
CA ILE A 5 2.68 -10.76 -22.13
C ILE A 5 1.55 -10.47 -23.14
N ASP A 6 0.89 -9.30 -23.00
CA ASP A 6 -0.06 -8.84 -24.00
C ASP A 6 0.62 -7.97 -25.08
N PRO A 7 0.01 -7.83 -26.29
CA PRO A 7 0.54 -6.94 -27.30
C PRO A 7 0.58 -5.48 -26.83
N PRO A 8 1.53 -4.65 -27.34
CA PRO A 8 1.58 -3.23 -27.03
C PRO A 8 0.32 -2.52 -27.54
N ALA A 9 -0.57 -2.14 -26.64
CA ALA A 9 -1.87 -1.54 -26.98
C ALA A 9 -2.27 -0.39 -26.05
N TRP A 10 -1.53 -0.13 -24.99
CA TRP A 10 -1.88 0.86 -23.97
C TRP A 10 -1.09 2.15 -24.17
N PRO A 11 -1.73 3.24 -24.65
CA PRO A 11 -1.02 4.49 -24.91
C PRO A 11 -0.73 5.25 -23.61
N ALA A 12 0.54 5.51 -23.31
CA ALA A 12 0.98 6.39 -22.23
C ALA A 12 2.38 6.97 -22.56
N HIS A 13 2.62 8.20 -22.14
CA HIS A 13 3.92 8.86 -22.29
C HIS A 13 4.49 8.85 -23.72
N GLY A 14 3.60 8.99 -24.73
CA GLY A 14 3.97 9.07 -26.15
C GLY A 14 4.37 7.74 -26.80
N ARG A 15 4.09 6.59 -26.16
CA ARG A 15 4.37 5.24 -26.68
C ARG A 15 3.28 4.25 -26.28
N LEU A 16 3.36 3.04 -26.82
CA LEU A 16 2.51 1.92 -26.42
C LEU A 16 3.18 1.05 -25.37
N TRP A 17 2.37 0.47 -24.51
CA TRP A 17 2.80 -0.39 -23.40
C TRP A 17 2.13 -1.75 -23.47
N SER A 18 2.86 -2.76 -23.00
CA SER A 18 2.42 -4.12 -22.74
C SER A 18 2.45 -4.41 -21.26
N HIS A 19 1.69 -5.38 -20.80
CA HIS A 19 1.77 -5.88 -19.43
C HIS A 19 2.41 -7.26 -19.43
N LEU A 20 3.32 -7.49 -18.48
CA LEU A 20 4.02 -8.76 -18.26
C LEU A 20 3.62 -9.33 -16.91
N VAL A 21 3.13 -10.57 -16.88
CA VAL A 21 2.65 -11.25 -15.67
C VAL A 21 3.20 -12.66 -15.56
N SER A 22 3.26 -13.20 -14.32
CA SER A 22 3.43 -14.65 -14.07
C SER A 22 2.08 -15.28 -13.72
N ASP A 23 1.95 -16.58 -14.02
CA ASP A 23 0.85 -17.41 -13.53
C ASP A 23 1.21 -18.21 -12.27
N SER A 24 2.38 -17.94 -11.67
CA SER A 24 2.96 -18.74 -10.58
C SER A 24 3.33 -17.91 -9.36
N SER A 25 4.26 -16.95 -9.52
CA SER A 25 4.71 -16.14 -8.38
C SER A 25 5.32 -14.79 -8.83
N PHE A 26 5.43 -13.87 -7.87
CA PHE A 26 6.15 -12.61 -8.11
C PHE A 26 7.66 -12.81 -8.23
N GLU A 27 8.21 -13.78 -7.52
CA GLU A 27 9.64 -14.13 -7.58
C GLU A 27 10.03 -14.52 -9.00
N GLU A 28 9.24 -15.38 -9.66
CA GLU A 28 9.43 -15.75 -11.06
C GLU A 28 9.34 -14.53 -11.98
N LEU A 29 8.31 -13.70 -11.78
CA LEU A 29 8.10 -12.50 -12.57
C LEU A 29 9.29 -11.53 -12.44
N HIS A 30 9.79 -11.33 -11.22
CA HIS A 30 10.93 -10.46 -10.96
C HIS A 30 12.24 -11.02 -11.52
N ALA A 31 12.49 -12.31 -11.38
CA ALA A 31 13.67 -12.96 -11.94
C ALA A 31 13.70 -12.85 -13.47
N PHE A 32 12.56 -13.12 -14.12
CA PHE A 32 12.44 -12.96 -15.56
C PHE A 32 12.65 -11.49 -16.01
N ALA A 33 12.00 -10.54 -15.36
CA ALA A 33 12.13 -9.12 -15.66
C ALA A 33 13.60 -8.64 -15.50
N ALA A 34 14.28 -9.05 -14.41
CA ALA A 34 15.68 -8.71 -14.17
C ALA A 34 16.61 -9.27 -15.26
N THR A 35 16.46 -10.57 -15.62
CA THR A 35 17.23 -11.21 -16.68
C THR A 35 17.01 -10.51 -18.03
N ALA A 36 15.79 -10.07 -18.30
CA ALA A 36 15.44 -9.34 -19.52
C ALA A 36 15.77 -7.83 -19.47
N GLY A 37 16.39 -7.34 -18.39
CA GLY A 37 16.79 -5.94 -18.23
C GLY A 37 15.61 -4.97 -18.04
N ILE A 38 14.47 -5.45 -17.51
CA ILE A 38 13.35 -4.60 -17.13
C ILE A 38 13.55 -4.12 -15.68
N PRO A 39 13.60 -2.80 -15.44
CA PRO A 39 13.90 -2.29 -14.11
C PRO A 39 12.74 -2.52 -13.14
N ARG A 40 13.06 -2.77 -11.86
CA ARG A 40 12.10 -3.01 -10.78
C ARG A 40 11.05 -1.90 -10.65
N ARG A 41 11.38 -0.66 -10.97
CA ARG A 41 10.45 0.49 -10.94
C ARG A 41 9.28 0.37 -11.92
N GLY A 42 9.36 -0.50 -12.93
CA GLY A 42 8.26 -0.81 -13.85
C GLY A 42 7.23 -1.79 -13.28
N PHE A 43 7.42 -2.26 -12.05
CA PHE A 43 6.47 -3.15 -11.39
C PHE A 43 5.32 -2.37 -10.75
N GLU A 44 4.09 -2.66 -11.16
CA GLU A 44 2.86 -1.99 -10.71
C GLU A 44 2.06 -2.84 -9.69
N GLY A 45 2.76 -3.70 -8.94
CA GLY A 45 2.24 -4.47 -7.81
C GLY A 45 1.83 -5.90 -8.18
N ASP A 46 1.36 -6.15 -9.39
CA ASP A 46 0.98 -7.49 -9.86
C ASP A 46 1.42 -7.78 -11.32
N HIS A 47 2.02 -6.80 -11.98
CA HIS A 47 2.55 -6.90 -13.34
C HIS A 47 3.68 -5.90 -13.55
N TYR A 48 4.44 -6.06 -14.63
CA TYR A 48 5.34 -5.03 -15.14
C TYR A 48 4.72 -4.33 -16.33
N ASP A 49 4.82 -3.00 -16.36
CA ASP A 49 4.60 -2.21 -17.56
C ASP A 49 5.85 -2.25 -18.43
N VAL A 50 5.69 -2.67 -19.68
CA VAL A 50 6.78 -2.87 -20.64
C VAL A 50 6.54 -2.01 -21.85
N PRO A 51 7.49 -1.12 -22.24
CA PRO A 51 7.34 -0.32 -23.43
C PRO A 51 7.48 -1.17 -24.69
N GLU A 52 6.80 -0.77 -25.77
CA GLU A 52 6.67 -1.53 -27.04
C GLU A 52 8.00 -1.98 -27.64
N GLU A 53 9.05 -1.17 -27.52
CA GLU A 53 10.38 -1.49 -28.05
C GLU A 53 11.04 -2.69 -27.35
N ARG A 54 10.55 -3.10 -26.20
CA ARG A 54 11.05 -4.28 -25.44
C ARG A 54 10.23 -5.54 -25.70
N TYR A 55 9.05 -5.43 -26.30
CA TYR A 55 8.12 -6.55 -26.48
C TYR A 55 8.75 -7.75 -27.20
N ALA A 56 9.35 -7.51 -28.37
CA ALA A 56 9.94 -8.59 -29.16
C ALA A 56 11.07 -9.33 -28.44
N ALA A 57 11.90 -8.58 -27.70
CA ALA A 57 13.00 -9.16 -26.90
C ALA A 57 12.46 -10.03 -25.75
N LEU A 58 11.36 -9.62 -25.09
CA LEU A 58 10.74 -10.41 -24.03
C LEU A 58 10.12 -11.71 -24.57
N VAL A 59 9.46 -11.64 -25.72
CA VAL A 59 8.93 -12.84 -26.38
C VAL A 59 10.08 -13.79 -26.76
N ALA A 60 11.18 -13.28 -27.30
CA ALA A 60 12.37 -14.08 -27.60
C ALA A 60 13.02 -14.68 -26.34
N ALA A 61 12.92 -13.99 -25.20
CA ALA A 61 13.39 -14.49 -23.90
C ALA A 61 12.45 -15.53 -23.25
N GLY A 62 11.29 -15.82 -23.86
CA GLY A 62 10.37 -16.87 -23.42
C GLY A 62 9.04 -16.40 -22.86
N ALA A 63 8.74 -15.10 -22.85
CA ALA A 63 7.40 -14.63 -22.53
C ALA A 63 6.40 -15.08 -23.60
N ARG A 64 5.25 -15.63 -23.21
CA ARG A 64 4.22 -16.13 -24.11
C ARG A 64 3.20 -15.05 -24.43
N PRO A 65 3.02 -14.67 -25.71
CA PRO A 65 2.02 -13.70 -26.12
C PRO A 65 0.60 -14.22 -25.93
N VAL A 66 -0.26 -13.36 -25.36
CA VAL A 66 -1.71 -13.61 -25.25
C VAL A 66 -2.46 -12.31 -25.42
N ALA A 67 -3.75 -12.38 -25.78
CA ALA A 67 -4.60 -11.19 -25.81
C ALA A 67 -4.76 -10.60 -24.40
N GLY A 68 -4.90 -9.26 -24.27
CA GLY A 68 -5.01 -8.59 -22.97
C GLY A 68 -6.11 -9.13 -22.06
N ARG A 69 -7.29 -9.51 -22.61
CA ARG A 69 -8.35 -10.17 -21.82
C ARG A 69 -7.93 -11.52 -21.27
N GLU A 70 -7.17 -12.27 -22.03
CA GLU A 70 -6.62 -13.56 -21.60
C GLU A 70 -5.56 -13.36 -20.51
N LEU A 71 -4.68 -12.36 -20.67
CA LEU A 71 -3.68 -11.99 -19.68
C LEU A 71 -4.33 -11.72 -18.31
N VAL A 72 -5.36 -10.85 -18.30
CA VAL A 72 -6.11 -10.52 -17.08
C VAL A 72 -6.75 -11.76 -16.46
N ARG A 73 -7.32 -12.67 -17.29
CA ARG A 73 -7.91 -13.91 -16.81
C ARG A 73 -6.87 -14.81 -16.12
N ARG A 74 -5.68 -14.95 -16.72
CA ARG A 74 -4.56 -15.74 -16.17
C ARG A 74 -4.05 -15.14 -14.86
N LEU A 75 -3.87 -13.82 -14.81
CA LEU A 75 -3.48 -13.12 -13.60
C LEU A 75 -4.51 -13.27 -12.47
N HIS A 76 -5.82 -13.30 -12.80
CA HIS A 76 -6.85 -13.60 -11.80
C HIS A 76 -6.79 -15.06 -11.33
N ALA A 77 -6.63 -16.00 -12.26
CA ALA A 77 -6.58 -17.44 -11.94
C ALA A 77 -5.33 -17.81 -11.11
N SER A 78 -4.21 -17.10 -11.28
CA SER A 78 -3.00 -17.31 -10.48
C SER A 78 -3.13 -16.85 -9.02
N GLY A 79 -4.17 -16.07 -8.67
CA GLY A 79 -4.30 -15.46 -7.35
C GLY A 79 -3.35 -14.28 -7.10
N LEU A 80 -2.47 -13.94 -8.05
CA LEU A 80 -1.51 -12.84 -7.91
C LEU A 80 -2.15 -11.46 -8.12
N ARG A 81 -3.36 -11.40 -8.69
CA ARG A 81 -4.04 -10.12 -8.92
C ARG A 81 -4.27 -9.38 -7.61
N ILE A 82 -3.76 -8.16 -7.54
CA ILE A 82 -3.99 -7.23 -6.43
C ILE A 82 -5.04 -6.20 -6.85
N PRO A 83 -6.33 -6.39 -6.49
CA PRO A 83 -7.37 -5.43 -6.82
C PRO A 83 -7.06 -4.09 -6.16
N LYS A 84 -7.07 -3.01 -6.92
CA LYS A 84 -6.87 -1.63 -6.47
C LYS A 84 -7.96 -0.72 -7.05
N ARG A 85 -8.29 0.35 -6.34
CA ARG A 85 -9.21 1.38 -6.84
C ARG A 85 -8.46 2.28 -7.83
N ARG A 86 -9.20 3.09 -8.58
CA ARG A 86 -8.59 4.11 -9.43
C ARG A 86 -7.68 5.03 -8.59
N HIS A 87 -6.53 5.44 -9.14
CA HIS A 87 -5.54 6.28 -8.47
C HIS A 87 -4.89 5.67 -7.22
N GLU A 88 -4.87 4.34 -7.15
CA GLU A 88 -4.12 3.59 -6.14
C GLU A 88 -2.94 2.86 -6.76
N ARG A 89 -1.85 2.75 -5.98
CA ARG A 89 -0.64 2.04 -6.36
C ARG A 89 -0.21 1.08 -5.27
N VAL A 90 0.07 -0.16 -5.62
CA VAL A 90 0.65 -1.13 -4.69
C VAL A 90 2.13 -0.80 -4.52
N LEU A 91 2.56 -0.52 -3.29
CA LEU A 91 3.96 -0.27 -2.94
C LEU A 91 4.70 -1.56 -2.63
N LEU A 92 4.03 -2.46 -1.92
CA LEU A 92 4.58 -3.72 -1.47
C LEU A 92 3.46 -4.75 -1.32
N SER A 93 3.75 -6.00 -1.59
CA SER A 93 2.89 -7.12 -1.27
C SER A 93 3.70 -8.20 -0.57
N HIS A 94 3.17 -8.68 0.56
CA HIS A 94 3.74 -9.81 1.31
C HIS A 94 2.84 -11.02 1.08
N PRO A 95 3.24 -11.97 0.23
CA PRO A 95 2.57 -13.27 0.15
C PRO A 95 2.92 -14.07 1.40
N ALA A 96 1.92 -14.65 2.06
CA ALA A 96 2.10 -15.47 3.28
C ALA A 96 2.95 -14.79 4.39
N PRO A 97 2.55 -13.59 4.88
CA PRO A 97 3.29 -12.91 5.93
C PRO A 97 3.18 -13.69 7.26
N PRO A 98 4.26 -13.80 8.06
CA PRO A 98 4.29 -14.66 9.26
C PRO A 98 3.35 -14.21 10.39
N TRP A 99 2.81 -13.00 10.33
CA TRP A 99 1.87 -12.45 11.31
C TRP A 99 0.40 -12.61 10.91
N LEU A 100 0.11 -13.32 9.83
CA LEU A 100 -1.26 -13.65 9.38
C LEU A 100 -1.42 -15.17 9.25
N PRO A 101 -2.66 -15.67 9.30
CA PRO A 101 -2.96 -17.07 9.05
C PRO A 101 -2.38 -17.57 7.72
N PRO A 102 -2.04 -18.84 7.57
CA PRO A 102 -1.55 -19.43 6.33
C PRO A 102 -2.47 -19.12 5.13
N GLY A 103 -1.89 -18.93 3.94
CA GLY A 103 -2.65 -18.59 2.73
C GLY A 103 -3.09 -17.13 2.64
N SER A 104 -2.72 -16.32 3.63
CA SER A 104 -3.04 -14.89 3.66
C SER A 104 -2.04 -14.04 2.88
N ARG A 105 -2.42 -12.79 2.60
CA ARG A 105 -1.57 -11.78 1.96
C ARG A 105 -1.78 -10.42 2.62
N ALA A 106 -0.72 -9.63 2.71
CA ALA A 106 -0.77 -8.22 3.13
C ALA A 106 -0.25 -7.32 2.01
N ASP A 107 -1.08 -6.40 1.53
CA ASP A 107 -0.76 -5.44 0.48
C ASP A 107 -0.67 -4.02 1.06
N VAL A 108 0.42 -3.31 0.79
CA VAL A 108 0.60 -1.89 1.12
C VAL A 108 0.23 -1.07 -0.11
N ILE A 109 -0.78 -0.24 0.01
CA ILE A 109 -1.40 0.47 -1.12
C ILE A 109 -1.39 1.96 -0.84
N ALA A 110 -0.65 2.74 -1.65
CA ALA A 110 -0.76 4.20 -1.67
C ALA A 110 -2.05 4.61 -2.38
N SER A 111 -2.74 5.62 -1.86
CA SER A 111 -4.04 6.06 -2.37
C SER A 111 -4.07 7.58 -2.54
N ARG A 112 -4.76 8.04 -3.59
CA ARG A 112 -5.13 9.45 -3.81
C ARG A 112 -6.65 9.63 -3.77
N GLN A 113 -7.32 8.72 -3.07
CA GLN A 113 -8.75 8.82 -2.81
C GLN A 113 -8.97 9.67 -1.55
N ASP A 114 -10.11 10.34 -1.48
CA ASP A 114 -10.48 11.13 -0.30
C ASP A 114 -10.85 10.26 0.91
N SER A 115 -11.16 8.98 0.68
CA SER A 115 -11.57 8.05 1.72
C SER A 115 -10.94 6.66 1.54
N PRO A 116 -10.66 5.95 2.64
CA PRO A 116 -10.16 4.59 2.59
C PRO A 116 -11.28 3.61 2.19
N PRO A 117 -10.96 2.31 1.98
CA PRO A 117 -11.96 1.28 1.76
C PRO A 117 -12.98 1.17 2.90
N ALA A 118 -14.22 0.80 2.56
CA ALA A 118 -15.31 0.67 3.55
C ALA A 118 -15.05 -0.38 4.65
N ASN A 119 -14.19 -1.36 4.38
CA ASN A 119 -13.74 -2.38 5.35
C ASN A 119 -12.49 -1.96 6.14
N THR A 120 -12.28 -0.67 6.32
CA THR A 120 -11.24 -0.14 7.21
C THR A 120 -11.61 -0.43 8.66
N VAL A 121 -10.65 -0.93 9.43
CA VAL A 121 -10.81 -1.34 10.82
C VAL A 121 -9.90 -0.58 11.80
N VAL A 122 -8.84 0.05 11.29
CA VAL A 122 -7.91 0.88 12.07
C VAL A 122 -7.56 2.12 11.27
N VAL A 123 -7.50 3.26 11.94
CA VAL A 123 -6.89 4.49 11.44
C VAL A 123 -5.57 4.76 12.16
N ARG A 124 -4.56 5.23 11.41
CA ARG A 124 -3.28 5.74 11.92
C ARG A 124 -3.11 7.18 11.49
N LEU A 125 -2.54 7.98 12.37
CA LEU A 125 -2.24 9.38 12.11
C LEU A 125 -0.73 9.56 11.90
N LEU A 126 -0.33 9.90 10.71
CA LEU A 126 0.99 10.44 10.40
C LEU A 126 0.98 11.95 10.67
N ALA A 127 1.06 12.34 11.93
CA ALA A 127 1.26 13.73 12.29
C ALA A 127 2.72 14.10 12.00
N HIS A 128 2.94 15.14 11.20
CA HIS A 128 4.28 15.51 10.76
C HIS A 128 4.54 17.01 10.87
N ALA A 129 5.78 17.35 11.16
CA ALA A 129 6.36 18.69 11.05
C ALA A 129 7.53 18.64 10.06
N VAL A 130 8.26 19.75 9.89
CA VAL A 130 9.39 19.79 8.96
C VAL A 130 10.44 18.71 9.31
N GLY A 131 10.54 17.68 8.46
CA GLY A 131 11.54 16.61 8.62
C GLY A 131 11.33 15.63 9.77
N SER A 132 10.18 15.69 10.46
CA SER A 132 9.91 14.87 11.64
C SER A 132 8.49 14.30 11.63
N VAL A 133 8.31 13.19 12.33
CA VAL A 133 7.02 12.54 12.55
C VAL A 133 6.77 12.32 14.03
N LEU A 134 5.52 12.42 14.44
CA LEU A 134 5.11 12.17 15.82
C LEU A 134 4.82 10.69 16.02
N VAL A 135 5.45 10.12 17.03
CA VAL A 135 5.23 8.73 17.44
C VAL A 135 4.76 8.67 18.90
N VAL A 136 4.09 7.60 19.27
CA VAL A 136 3.61 7.35 20.63
C VAL A 136 4.19 6.05 21.16
N PRO A 137 4.39 5.93 22.51
CA PRO A 137 4.85 4.69 23.12
C PRO A 137 3.86 3.54 22.87
N ARG A 138 4.39 2.32 22.78
CA ARG A 138 3.63 1.07 22.78
C ARG A 138 3.80 0.36 24.10
N GLY A 139 2.84 -0.49 24.43
CA GLY A 139 2.88 -1.29 25.66
C GLY A 139 4.04 -2.29 25.75
N ASP A 140 4.70 -2.61 24.61
CA ASP A 140 5.87 -3.50 24.53
C ASP A 140 7.22 -2.75 24.59
N GLY A 141 7.22 -1.47 24.92
CA GLY A 141 8.42 -0.62 25.02
C GLY A 141 8.91 -0.02 23.72
N GLY A 142 8.27 -0.32 22.57
CA GLY A 142 8.53 0.31 21.29
C GLY A 142 7.68 1.57 21.04
N VAL A 143 7.76 2.09 19.84
CA VAL A 143 6.94 3.22 19.38
C VAL A 143 6.08 2.82 18.17
N ASP A 144 5.01 3.58 17.89
CA ASP A 144 4.18 3.45 16.69
C ASP A 144 3.56 4.81 16.33
N LEU A 145 2.97 4.92 15.15
CA LEU A 145 2.09 6.05 14.85
C LEU A 145 0.85 6.02 15.77
N PRO A 146 0.36 7.19 16.20
CA PRO A 146 -0.92 7.26 16.89
C PRO A 146 -2.00 6.54 16.10
N SER A 147 -2.74 5.66 16.72
CA SER A 147 -3.72 4.83 16.03
C SER A 147 -4.97 4.56 16.86
N ARG A 148 -6.06 4.20 16.18
CA ARG A 148 -7.31 3.81 16.80
C ARG A 148 -8.02 2.74 15.97
N ALA A 149 -8.46 1.68 16.63
CA ALA A 149 -9.37 0.71 16.03
C ALA A 149 -10.81 1.28 15.99
N LEU A 150 -11.53 0.92 14.93
CA LEU A 150 -12.93 1.28 14.74
C LEU A 150 -13.82 0.33 15.51
N GLY A 151 -14.15 0.18 16.55
CA GLY A 151 -15.05 -0.73 17.26
C GLY A 151 -15.88 -1.65 16.33
N ALA A 152 -17.13 -1.87 16.69
CA ALA A 152 -18.06 -2.69 15.89
C ALA A 152 -18.62 -1.96 14.65
N GLU A 153 -18.53 -0.65 14.60
CA GLU A 153 -19.00 0.16 13.47
C GLU A 153 -17.94 0.19 12.36
N THR A 154 -18.39 0.14 11.11
CA THR A 154 -17.54 0.22 9.91
C THR A 154 -18.05 1.32 8.98
N GLY A 155 -17.25 1.64 7.96
CA GLY A 155 -17.62 2.61 6.93
C GLY A 155 -17.14 4.02 7.24
N HIS A 156 -17.50 4.96 6.36
CA HIS A 156 -16.90 6.30 6.31
C HIS A 156 -17.05 7.09 7.62
N ARG A 157 -18.24 7.11 8.21
CA ARG A 157 -18.49 7.82 9.47
C ARG A 157 -17.67 7.29 10.64
N ALA A 158 -17.50 5.97 10.74
CA ALA A 158 -16.69 5.37 11.79
C ALA A 158 -15.21 5.73 11.62
N VAL A 159 -14.73 5.80 10.37
CA VAL A 159 -13.37 6.25 10.05
C VAL A 159 -13.15 7.70 10.45
N GLU A 160 -14.07 8.59 10.08
CA GLU A 160 -14.00 10.02 10.44
C GLU A 160 -14.00 10.22 11.96
N GLU A 161 -14.86 9.49 12.66
CA GLU A 161 -14.94 9.54 14.13
C GLU A 161 -13.63 9.06 14.77
N ALA A 162 -13.11 7.90 14.34
CA ALA A 162 -11.86 7.36 14.87
C ALA A 162 -10.67 8.29 14.56
N LEU A 163 -10.64 8.90 13.36
CA LEU A 163 -9.62 9.87 12.98
C LEU A 163 -9.69 11.13 13.83
N ARG A 164 -10.88 11.64 14.08
CA ARG A 164 -11.09 12.78 14.96
C ARG A 164 -10.65 12.51 16.40
N GLN A 165 -10.95 11.32 16.92
CA GLN A 165 -10.57 10.91 18.26
C GLN A 165 -9.04 10.74 18.40
N VAL A 166 -8.38 10.11 17.43
CA VAL A 166 -6.92 9.98 17.49
C VAL A 166 -6.22 11.33 17.39
N GLN A 167 -6.73 12.25 16.55
CA GLN A 167 -6.21 13.61 16.47
C GLN A 167 -6.40 14.37 17.79
N SER A 168 -7.60 14.35 18.39
CA SER A 168 -7.87 15.02 19.66
C SER A 168 -6.97 14.52 20.78
N ALA A 169 -6.76 13.20 20.86
CA ALA A 169 -5.92 12.59 21.89
C ALA A 169 -4.43 12.88 21.69
N THR A 170 -3.99 13.08 20.45
CA THR A 170 -2.56 13.17 20.12
C THR A 170 -2.10 14.59 19.89
N VAL A 171 -2.82 15.35 19.06
CA VAL A 171 -2.43 16.72 18.64
C VAL A 171 -3.40 17.80 19.10
N GLY A 172 -4.28 17.47 20.03
CA GLY A 172 -5.14 18.40 20.75
C GLY A 172 -6.37 18.89 20.00
N SER A 173 -6.42 18.80 18.68
CA SER A 173 -7.58 19.28 17.89
C SER A 173 -7.75 18.48 16.60
N PRO A 174 -9.00 18.19 16.19
CA PRO A 174 -9.28 17.64 14.87
C PRO A 174 -9.07 18.68 13.77
N ALA A 175 -8.55 18.24 12.62
CA ALA A 175 -8.50 19.03 11.39
C ALA A 175 -8.49 18.11 10.16
N ALA A 176 -8.49 18.69 8.95
CA ALA A 176 -8.35 17.92 7.72
C ALA A 176 -7.05 17.11 7.74
N ALA A 177 -7.14 15.88 7.27
CA ALA A 177 -6.01 14.97 7.09
C ALA A 177 -6.19 14.22 5.79
N ASP A 178 -5.10 14.08 5.04
CA ASP A 178 -5.10 13.44 3.74
C ASP A 178 -4.89 11.93 3.88
N LEU A 179 -5.65 11.13 3.14
CA LEU A 179 -5.40 9.69 3.06
C LEU A 179 -4.09 9.45 2.30
N VAL A 180 -3.10 8.88 2.97
CA VAL A 180 -1.82 8.46 2.35
C VAL A 180 -1.98 7.12 1.64
N GLY A 181 -2.71 6.22 2.28
CA GLY A 181 -2.92 4.86 1.80
C GLY A 181 -3.38 3.94 2.92
N TYR A 182 -3.24 2.66 2.69
CA TYR A 182 -3.64 1.64 3.67
C TYR A 182 -2.89 0.33 3.46
N VAL A 183 -2.84 -0.47 4.51
CA VAL A 183 -2.50 -1.88 4.39
C VAL A 183 -3.79 -2.67 4.30
N ARG A 184 -3.85 -3.63 3.39
CA ARG A 184 -4.96 -4.55 3.24
C ARG A 184 -4.52 -5.97 3.54
N ASN A 185 -5.04 -6.54 4.61
CA ASN A 185 -4.94 -7.95 4.87
C ASN A 185 -6.03 -8.68 4.09
N THR A 186 -5.63 -9.71 3.35
CA THR A 186 -6.55 -10.67 2.72
C THR A 186 -6.32 -12.01 3.40
N VAL A 187 -7.33 -12.48 4.13
CA VAL A 187 -7.28 -13.69 4.97
C VAL A 187 -8.47 -14.57 4.55
N PRO A 188 -8.27 -15.48 3.57
CA PRO A 188 -9.35 -16.33 3.07
C PRO A 188 -9.93 -17.26 4.13
N GLU A 189 -9.07 -17.83 4.95
CA GLU A 189 -9.41 -18.79 6.01
C GLU A 189 -8.83 -18.27 7.34
N PRO A 190 -9.60 -17.43 8.08
CA PRO A 190 -9.17 -16.94 9.37
C PRO A 190 -9.15 -18.06 10.40
N ASP A 191 -8.13 -18.08 11.25
CA ASP A 191 -8.15 -18.86 12.49
C ASP A 191 -9.01 -18.18 13.56
N SER A 192 -9.24 -18.88 14.68
CA SER A 192 -10.07 -18.37 15.80
C SER A 192 -9.52 -17.11 16.45
N ASP A 193 -8.23 -16.88 16.32
CA ASP A 193 -7.50 -15.81 16.99
C ASP A 193 -7.31 -14.57 16.10
N TYR A 194 -7.74 -14.66 14.82
CA TYR A 194 -7.68 -13.52 13.92
C TYR A 194 -8.73 -12.47 14.29
N PRO A 195 -8.32 -11.27 14.77
CA PRO A 195 -9.25 -10.35 15.43
C PRO A 195 -10.05 -9.46 14.46
N TRP A 196 -9.77 -9.53 13.15
CA TRP A 196 -10.34 -8.61 12.18
C TRP A 196 -11.33 -9.29 11.25
N PRO A 197 -12.25 -8.53 10.60
CA PRO A 197 -13.18 -9.09 9.63
C PRO A 197 -12.46 -9.79 8.46
N ALA A 198 -12.91 -10.99 8.14
CA ALA A 198 -12.47 -11.73 6.97
C ALA A 198 -13.50 -11.59 5.82
N PRO A 199 -13.09 -11.79 4.58
CA PRO A 199 -11.74 -12.13 4.13
C PRO A 199 -10.82 -10.91 3.96
N ARG A 200 -11.26 -9.71 4.30
CA ARG A 200 -10.47 -8.48 4.09
C ARG A 200 -10.66 -7.49 5.21
N ALA A 201 -9.53 -6.96 5.72
CA ALA A 201 -9.49 -5.84 6.64
C ALA A 201 -8.47 -4.81 6.15
N CYS A 202 -8.80 -3.51 6.26
CA CYS A 202 -7.92 -2.42 5.85
C CYS A 202 -7.50 -1.57 7.05
N PHE A 203 -6.24 -1.10 7.03
CA PHE A 203 -5.58 -0.32 8.08
C PHE A 203 -5.10 0.98 7.44
N ALA A 204 -5.90 2.04 7.56
CA ALA A 204 -5.66 3.30 6.88
C ALA A 204 -4.61 4.17 7.59
N VAL A 205 -3.82 4.90 6.81
CA VAL A 205 -2.86 5.92 7.27
C VAL A 205 -3.28 7.27 6.69
N PHE A 206 -3.48 8.24 7.57
CA PHE A 206 -3.79 9.62 7.23
C PHE A 206 -2.64 10.52 7.64
N ALA A 207 -2.28 11.48 6.80
CA ALA A 207 -1.25 12.46 7.09
C ALA A 207 -1.86 13.82 7.44
N ARG A 208 -1.22 14.50 8.39
CA ARG A 208 -1.55 15.87 8.78
C ARG A 208 -0.29 16.62 9.17
N ALA A 209 -0.11 17.82 8.60
CA ALA A 209 0.88 18.76 9.10
C ALA A 209 0.44 19.34 10.45
N VAL A 210 1.36 19.43 11.40
CA VAL A 210 1.12 19.90 12.77
C VAL A 210 2.26 20.83 13.19
N GLU A 211 1.94 21.87 13.96
CA GLU A 211 2.97 22.69 14.57
C GLU A 211 3.76 21.90 15.63
N PRO A 212 5.10 21.98 15.65
CA PRO A 212 5.92 21.20 16.58
C PRO A 212 5.66 21.49 18.05
N ASP A 213 5.16 22.70 18.36
CA ASP A 213 4.87 23.15 19.73
C ASP A 213 3.52 22.70 20.27
N ALA A 214 2.68 22.07 19.44
CA ALA A 214 1.41 21.50 19.90
C ALA A 214 1.68 20.44 20.98
N ARG A 215 0.82 20.38 22.02
CA ARG A 215 0.89 19.33 23.03
C ARG A 215 0.55 17.98 22.41
N HIS A 216 1.39 16.98 22.65
CA HIS A 216 1.32 15.68 22.00
C HIS A 216 1.04 14.51 22.94
N GLY A 217 0.49 14.75 24.13
CA GLY A 217 0.33 13.71 25.16
C GLY A 217 1.71 13.10 25.50
N ASP A 218 1.81 11.76 25.47
CA ASP A 218 3.06 11.02 25.69
C ASP A 218 3.88 10.83 24.40
N GLY A 219 3.50 11.53 23.30
CA GLY A 219 4.18 11.42 22.01
C GLY A 219 5.54 12.12 22.01
N GLN A 220 6.42 11.66 21.14
CA GLN A 220 7.72 12.26 20.85
C GLN A 220 7.90 12.48 19.35
N TRP A 221 8.64 13.53 19.01
CA TRP A 221 9.05 13.78 17.63
C TRP A 221 10.33 13.02 17.30
N LEU A 222 10.30 12.28 16.21
CA LEU A 222 11.47 11.63 15.63
C LEU A 222 11.75 12.24 14.26
N SER A 223 13.02 12.45 13.92
CA SER A 223 13.41 12.69 12.53
C SER A 223 13.00 11.51 11.65
N LEU A 224 12.89 11.70 10.35
CA LEU A 224 12.53 10.61 9.42
C LEU A 224 13.53 9.45 9.47
N ASN A 225 14.83 9.73 9.73
CA ASN A 225 15.83 8.67 9.86
C ASN A 225 15.64 7.87 11.15
N GLU A 226 15.49 8.55 12.30
CA GLU A 226 15.20 7.86 13.57
C GLU A 226 13.88 7.07 13.49
N ALA A 227 12.86 7.65 12.86
CA ALA A 227 11.60 6.94 12.65
C ALA A 227 11.78 5.70 11.75
N ALA A 228 12.64 5.75 10.74
CA ALA A 228 12.96 4.58 9.92
C ALA A 228 13.66 3.49 10.72
N ASP A 229 14.57 3.84 11.62
CA ASP A 229 15.26 2.88 12.50
C ASP A 229 14.30 2.15 13.44
N HIS A 230 13.28 2.86 13.95
CA HIS A 230 12.30 2.30 14.89
C HIS A 230 11.10 1.61 14.21
N LEU A 231 10.70 2.10 13.05
CA LEU A 231 9.43 1.75 12.40
C LEU A 231 9.61 1.11 11.00
N GLY A 232 10.82 1.05 10.47
CA GLY A 232 11.12 0.55 9.13
C GLY A 232 10.64 -0.88 8.86
N GLU A 233 10.60 -1.71 9.89
CA GLU A 233 10.09 -3.09 9.88
C GLU A 233 8.55 -3.17 9.93
N ARG A 234 7.86 -2.05 10.17
CA ARG A 234 6.38 -2.05 10.22
C ARG A 234 5.82 -2.20 8.81
N HIS A 235 4.91 -3.13 8.64
CA HIS A 235 4.33 -3.44 7.34
C HIS A 235 3.68 -2.25 6.61
N TRP A 236 3.26 -1.20 7.33
CA TRP A 236 2.71 0.04 6.76
C TRP A 236 3.80 1.10 6.46
N TRP A 237 5.05 0.90 6.91
CA TRP A 237 6.11 1.89 6.77
C TRP A 237 6.34 2.41 5.34
N PRO A 238 6.24 1.60 4.27
CA PRO A 238 6.42 2.10 2.90
C PRO A 238 5.54 3.29 2.52
N LEU A 239 4.43 3.51 3.24
CA LEU A 239 3.55 4.68 3.02
C LEU A 239 4.21 5.99 3.46
N VAL A 240 5.12 5.98 4.43
CA VAL A 240 5.77 7.19 4.97
C VAL A 240 6.74 7.81 3.97
N PRO A 241 7.78 7.10 3.47
CA PRO A 241 8.67 7.66 2.45
C PRO A 241 7.93 7.97 1.14
N GLU A 242 6.89 7.22 0.76
CA GLU A 242 6.06 7.54 -0.40
C GLU A 242 5.37 8.88 -0.26
N PHE A 243 4.81 9.18 0.90
CA PHE A 243 4.17 10.47 1.21
C PHE A 243 5.17 11.63 1.09
N PHE A 244 6.34 11.53 1.74
CA PHE A 244 7.35 12.60 1.72
C PHE A 244 8.05 12.78 0.38
N SER A 245 8.13 11.75 -0.44
CA SER A 245 8.70 11.83 -1.80
C SER A 245 7.78 12.55 -2.79
N HIS A 246 6.49 12.72 -2.45
CA HIS A 246 5.50 13.29 -3.35
C HIS A 246 4.59 14.33 -2.66
N PRO A 247 5.14 15.41 -2.06
CA PRO A 247 4.40 16.33 -1.19
C PRO A 247 3.26 17.11 -1.86
N GLY A 248 3.22 17.16 -3.20
CA GLY A 248 2.14 17.82 -3.95
C GLY A 248 1.01 16.90 -4.40
N ARG A 249 1.08 15.61 -4.14
CA ARG A 249 0.13 14.61 -4.64
C ARG A 249 -1.11 14.40 -3.76
N HIS A 250 -1.05 14.89 -2.52
CA HIS A 250 -2.09 14.69 -1.50
C HIS A 250 -2.86 15.97 -1.17
N ARG A 251 -2.61 17.08 -1.89
CA ARG A 251 -3.47 18.27 -1.75
C ARG A 251 -4.71 18.06 -2.59
N ALA A 252 -5.88 17.98 -1.94
CA ALA A 252 -7.16 18.14 -2.62
C ALA A 252 -7.09 19.42 -3.46
N THR A 253 -7.40 19.31 -4.74
CA THR A 253 -7.65 20.48 -5.59
C THR A 253 -8.89 21.18 -5.03
N PRO A 254 -8.88 22.50 -4.85
CA PRO A 254 -10.01 23.25 -4.31
C PRO A 254 -11.25 23.12 -5.17
#